data_590ec1b41bf3306e99ea5f831fb7e00a
#
_entry.id   590ec1b41bf3306e99ea5f831fb7e00a
#
_cell.length_a   1.000
_cell.length_b   1.000
_cell.length_c   1.000
_cell.angle_alpha   90.00
_cell.angle_beta   90.00
_cell.angle_gamma   90.00
#
_symmetry.space_group_name_H-M   'P 1'
#
loop_
_entity.id
_entity.type
_entity.pdbx_description
1 polymer ?
#
loop_
_entity_poly.entity_id
_entity_poly.type
_entity_poly.pdbx_seq_one_letter_code
_entity_poly.pdbx_strand_id
1 'polypeptide(L)'
;MRQLCNRKVLTEEKIFVQKCRSLTDRIFFYSLEKYPCANKRNSLYYREMSVWKNEEKEELIMKLTTVKEIYRERDKYLDQEITVGGWVRSVRDSKTFGFVVLHDGTYFETLQIVYHDTMDNFAEISKLNVGAAIIVKGTLVATPQAKQPFEIQAAEISVEGTSAPDYPLQKKRHSLEYLRTITHLRSRTNTFQAVFRVRSLCAYAIHKFFQERGFVYVHTPLITGSDCEGAGEMFQVTTMDLNNIPTDDKGNIDYSQDFFGKETNLTVSGQLNCETFAQAFRNVYTFGPTFRAENSNTTRHAAEFWMIEPECAFADLEDNMNLAEAMLKYVIGYVLENAPEEMNFFNSFVDKGLLDRLNHVASSEFGRVTYTEAIELLEKNNDKFDYKEIGRAHV
;
A
#
# COMPACT_ATOMS: atom_id res chain seq x y z
N MET A 1 -30.81 -12.87 15.12
CA MET A 1 -30.03 -12.63 16.34
C MET A 1 -30.70 -13.06 17.68
N ARG A 2 -32.01 -13.30 17.73
CA ARG A 2 -32.66 -13.80 18.99
C ARG A 2 -32.67 -15.32 19.20
N GLN A 3 -32.21 -16.12 18.25
CA GLN A 3 -32.23 -17.60 18.34
C GLN A 3 -30.90 -18.23 18.79
N LEU A 4 -29.84 -17.46 19.02
CA LEU A 4 -28.53 -17.97 19.45
C LEU A 4 -28.30 -17.87 20.96
N CYS A 5 -29.25 -17.32 21.73
CA CYS A 5 -29.07 -17.12 23.19
C CYS A 5 -29.60 -18.27 24.06
N ASN A 6 -30.17 -19.35 23.49
CA ASN A 6 -30.83 -20.43 24.24
C ASN A 6 -30.20 -21.81 24.01
N ARG A 7 -28.87 -21.94 23.95
CA ARG A 7 -28.24 -23.27 24.09
C ARG A 7 -27.15 -23.24 25.14
N LYS A 8 -27.55 -23.78 26.27
CA LYS A 8 -26.78 -24.42 27.36
C LYS A 8 -25.29 -24.12 27.44
N VAL A 9 -24.94 -23.39 28.47
CA VAL A 9 -23.66 -23.38 29.15
C VAL A 9 -23.26 -24.83 29.42
N LEU A 10 -22.23 -25.30 28.77
CA LEU A 10 -21.57 -26.57 29.05
C LEU A 10 -20.07 -26.33 29.09
N THR A 11 -19.50 -26.57 30.26
CA THR A 11 -18.12 -26.86 30.61
C THR A 11 -17.04 -26.56 29.56
N GLU A 12 -16.46 -25.40 29.61
CA GLU A 12 -16.11 -24.60 28.47
C GLU A 12 -14.63 -24.30 28.32
N GLU A 13 -13.80 -24.84 29.17
CA GLU A 13 -12.37 -24.54 29.13
C GLU A 13 -11.58 -25.30 28.06
N LYS A 14 -12.15 -26.33 27.44
CA LYS A 14 -11.43 -27.15 26.44
C LYS A 14 -11.80 -26.91 24.97
N ILE A 15 -12.84 -26.14 24.68
CA ILE A 15 -13.31 -25.97 23.27
C ILE A 15 -12.75 -24.71 22.59
N PHE A 16 -12.23 -23.77 23.35
CA PHE A 16 -11.85 -22.44 22.82
C PHE A 16 -10.48 -22.41 22.13
N VAL A 17 -9.57 -23.32 22.46
CA VAL A 17 -8.20 -23.32 21.93
C VAL A 17 -8.08 -23.89 20.50
N GLN A 18 -9.12 -24.57 20.01
CA GLN A 18 -9.00 -25.35 18.78
C GLN A 18 -9.56 -24.72 17.50
N LYS A 19 -10.09 -23.49 17.51
CA LYS A 19 -10.81 -22.93 16.34
C LYS A 19 -10.47 -21.52 15.86
N CYS A 20 -9.54 -20.80 16.43
CA CYS A 20 -9.10 -19.53 15.83
C CYS A 20 -8.03 -19.79 14.76
N ARG A 21 -8.43 -20.06 13.51
CA ARG A 21 -7.54 -20.37 12.39
C ARG A 21 -7.34 -19.22 11.39
N SER A 22 -7.93 -18.04 11.61
CA SER A 22 -7.73 -16.92 10.70
C SER A 22 -7.54 -15.57 11.41
N LEU A 23 -6.83 -14.66 10.75
CA LEU A 23 -6.59 -13.28 11.23
C LEU A 23 -7.91 -12.49 11.39
N THR A 24 -8.92 -12.83 10.61
CA THR A 24 -10.27 -12.24 10.63
C THR A 24 -11.03 -12.55 11.92
N ASP A 25 -10.85 -13.73 12.49
CA ASP A 25 -11.51 -14.10 13.74
C ASP A 25 -10.98 -13.26 14.92
N ARG A 26 -9.71 -12.85 14.87
CA ARG A 26 -9.08 -11.99 15.89
C ARG A 26 -9.59 -10.54 15.85
N ILE A 27 -9.85 -10.00 14.67
CA ILE A 27 -10.38 -8.62 14.50
C ILE A 27 -11.82 -8.53 15.01
N PHE A 28 -12.62 -9.58 14.82
CA PHE A 28 -14.01 -9.62 15.30
C PHE A 28 -14.12 -9.67 16.83
N PHE A 29 -13.15 -10.28 17.51
CA PHE A 29 -13.10 -10.33 18.98
C PHE A 29 -12.80 -8.96 19.62
N TYR A 30 -11.99 -8.13 18.98
CA TYR A 30 -11.66 -6.78 19.48
C TYR A 30 -12.87 -5.83 19.50
N SER A 31 -13.87 -6.05 18.64
CA SER A 31 -15.07 -5.22 18.57
C SER A 31 -16.16 -5.61 19.59
N LEU A 32 -16.08 -6.78 20.22
CA LEU A 32 -17.05 -7.28 21.20
C LEU A 32 -16.76 -6.87 22.65
N GLU A 33 -15.59 -6.32 22.96
CA GLU A 33 -15.23 -5.85 24.30
C GLU A 33 -16.02 -4.62 24.80
N LYS A 34 -16.88 -4.03 23.97
CA LYS A 34 -17.65 -2.81 24.32
C LYS A 34 -19.09 -3.05 24.74
N TYR A 35 -19.53 -4.29 24.96
CA TYR A 35 -20.87 -4.53 25.50
C TYR A 35 -20.83 -4.85 26.99
N PRO A 36 -21.55 -4.10 27.86
CA PRO A 36 -21.47 -4.22 29.32
C PRO A 36 -22.36 -5.36 29.84
N CYS A 37 -21.90 -6.59 29.68
CA CYS A 37 -22.48 -7.77 30.31
C CYS A 37 -21.42 -8.70 30.93
N ALA A 38 -20.32 -8.16 31.41
CA ALA A 38 -19.28 -8.93 32.08
C ALA A 38 -19.23 -8.62 33.58
N ASN A 39 -19.67 -9.58 34.39
CA ASN A 39 -19.65 -9.56 35.84
C ASN A 39 -18.21 -9.65 36.37
N LYS A 40 -17.97 -9.06 37.54
CA LYS A 40 -16.69 -8.82 38.26
C LYS A 40 -15.74 -10.02 38.54
N ARG A 41 -15.71 -11.07 37.72
CA ARG A 41 -14.79 -12.23 37.92
C ARG A 41 -13.57 -12.26 36.98
N ASN A 42 -13.33 -11.24 36.18
CA ASN A 42 -12.32 -11.29 35.11
C ASN A 42 -10.99 -10.54 35.39
N SER A 43 -10.64 -10.25 36.67
CA SER A 43 -9.35 -9.58 36.93
C SER A 43 -8.13 -10.48 36.70
N LEU A 44 -8.28 -11.80 36.79
CA LEU A 44 -7.22 -12.75 36.43
C LEU A 44 -7.03 -12.90 34.92
N TYR A 45 -8.11 -12.86 34.13
CA TYR A 45 -8.07 -12.99 32.69
C TYR A 45 -7.34 -11.82 31.99
N TYR A 46 -7.52 -10.59 32.52
CA TYR A 46 -6.80 -9.41 32.03
C TYR A 46 -5.32 -9.40 32.38
N ARG A 47 -4.93 -10.06 33.46
CA ARG A 47 -3.52 -10.14 33.86
C ARG A 47 -2.75 -11.16 33.01
N GLU A 48 -3.36 -12.25 32.61
CA GLU A 48 -2.77 -13.22 31.69
C GLU A 48 -2.70 -12.69 30.26
N MET A 49 -3.70 -11.92 29.78
CA MET A 49 -3.64 -11.29 28.47
C MET A 49 -2.55 -10.21 28.34
N SER A 50 -2.15 -9.55 29.43
CA SER A 50 -1.07 -8.57 29.41
C SER A 50 0.32 -9.21 29.31
N VAL A 51 0.49 -10.42 29.81
CA VAL A 51 1.71 -11.24 29.67
C VAL A 51 1.81 -11.77 28.24
N TRP A 52 0.70 -12.18 27.63
CA TRP A 52 0.64 -12.60 26.21
C TRP A 52 1.07 -11.52 25.20
N LYS A 53 0.95 -10.25 25.57
CA LYS A 53 1.34 -9.13 24.68
C LYS A 53 2.84 -8.97 24.47
N ASN A 54 3.67 -9.49 25.35
CA ASN A 54 5.12 -9.25 25.26
C ASN A 54 5.94 -10.45 24.78
N GLU A 55 5.47 -11.69 24.94
CA GLU A 55 6.26 -12.87 24.57
C GLU A 55 5.94 -13.45 23.18
N GLU A 56 4.73 -13.27 22.65
CA GLU A 56 4.33 -13.83 21.36
C GLU A 56 4.58 -12.93 20.13
N LYS A 57 5.08 -11.72 20.32
CA LYS A 57 5.42 -10.86 19.16
C LYS A 57 6.61 -11.39 18.35
N GLU A 58 7.44 -12.24 18.94
CA GLU A 58 8.64 -12.78 18.29
C GLU A 58 8.39 -14.08 17.51
N GLU A 59 7.35 -14.86 17.81
CA GLU A 59 7.14 -16.19 17.20
C GLU A 59 6.26 -16.21 15.93
N LEU A 60 5.64 -15.11 15.56
CA LEU A 60 4.72 -15.05 14.40
C LEU A 60 5.39 -14.71 13.07
N ILE A 61 6.66 -14.37 13.08
CA ILE A 61 7.43 -14.01 11.88
C ILE A 61 8.58 -15.01 11.75
N MET A 62 8.73 -15.61 10.58
CA MET A 62 9.85 -16.50 10.27
C MET A 62 11.17 -15.88 10.75
N LYS A 63 12.04 -16.68 11.39
CA LYS A 63 13.35 -16.27 11.95
C LYS A 63 14.40 -15.94 10.86
N LEU A 64 14.01 -15.25 9.79
CA LEU A 64 14.92 -14.78 8.77
C LEU A 64 15.26 -13.32 9.05
N THR A 65 16.54 -13.02 9.15
CA THR A 65 17.02 -11.64 9.23
C THR A 65 16.69 -10.92 7.92
N THR A 66 16.05 -9.77 7.99
CA THR A 66 15.67 -9.00 6.79
C THR A 66 16.82 -8.13 6.31
N VAL A 67 16.86 -7.87 5.00
CA VAL A 67 17.83 -6.93 4.41
C VAL A 67 17.68 -5.54 5.04
N LYS A 68 16.45 -5.12 5.36
CA LYS A 68 16.20 -3.84 6.05
C LYS A 68 16.83 -3.77 7.43
N GLU A 69 16.73 -4.82 8.22
CA GLU A 69 17.36 -4.90 9.55
C GLU A 69 18.88 -4.82 9.43
N ILE A 70 19.48 -5.56 8.49
CA ILE A 70 20.94 -5.54 8.25
C ILE A 70 21.42 -4.12 7.92
N TYR A 71 20.71 -3.39 7.05
CA TYR A 71 21.09 -2.02 6.69
C TYR A 71 20.92 -1.02 7.82
N ARG A 72 19.88 -1.18 8.65
CA ARG A 72 19.56 -0.24 9.74
C ARG A 72 20.32 -0.53 11.04
N GLU A 73 20.59 -1.78 11.32
CA GLU A 73 21.20 -2.25 12.57
C GLU A 73 22.51 -3.03 12.30
N ARG A 74 23.27 -2.58 11.29
CA ARG A 74 24.47 -3.27 10.78
C ARG A 74 25.38 -3.79 11.89
N ASP A 75 25.70 -2.94 12.87
CA ASP A 75 26.67 -3.26 13.93
C ASP A 75 26.22 -4.41 14.83
N LYS A 76 24.93 -4.70 14.90
CA LYS A 76 24.36 -5.85 15.60
C LYS A 76 24.63 -7.18 14.88
N TYR A 77 24.74 -7.14 13.56
CA TYR A 77 24.84 -8.33 12.73
C TYR A 77 26.26 -8.58 12.17
N LEU A 78 27.16 -7.60 12.23
CA LEU A 78 28.54 -7.77 11.79
C LEU A 78 29.23 -8.89 12.59
N ASP A 79 29.96 -9.73 11.86
CA ASP A 79 30.67 -10.91 12.36
C ASP A 79 29.76 -11.96 13.03
N GLN A 80 28.43 -11.86 12.84
CA GLN A 80 27.46 -12.83 13.30
C GLN A 80 27.01 -13.75 12.16
N GLU A 81 26.72 -15.00 12.51
CA GLU A 81 26.04 -15.93 11.63
C GLU A 81 24.54 -15.58 11.59
N ILE A 82 24.02 -15.29 10.41
CA ILE A 82 22.63 -14.91 10.16
C ILE A 82 22.05 -15.78 9.06
N THR A 83 20.71 -15.88 9.07
CA THR A 83 19.94 -16.55 7.99
C THR A 83 19.07 -15.52 7.31
N VAL A 84 19.20 -15.41 5.99
CA VAL A 84 18.40 -14.52 5.14
C VAL A 84 17.69 -15.33 4.05
N GLY A 85 16.51 -14.88 3.63
CA GLY A 85 15.78 -15.50 2.52
C GLY A 85 15.40 -14.44 1.48
N GLY A 86 15.37 -14.82 0.20
CA GLY A 86 14.96 -13.86 -0.82
C GLY A 86 15.11 -14.39 -2.25
N TRP A 87 15.05 -13.48 -3.19
CA TRP A 87 15.10 -13.78 -4.62
C TRP A 87 16.38 -13.31 -5.27
N VAL A 88 16.91 -14.14 -6.14
CA VAL A 88 18.11 -13.86 -6.92
C VAL A 88 17.85 -12.74 -7.92
N ARG A 89 18.67 -11.69 -7.88
CA ARG A 89 18.70 -10.59 -8.86
C ARG A 89 19.76 -10.79 -9.93
N SER A 90 20.88 -11.37 -9.57
CA SER A 90 21.93 -11.79 -10.49
C SER A 90 22.86 -12.78 -9.82
N VAL A 91 23.44 -13.64 -10.62
CA VAL A 91 24.56 -14.49 -10.25
C VAL A 91 25.75 -14.08 -11.09
N ARG A 92 26.92 -14.05 -10.49
CA ARG A 92 28.22 -13.96 -11.18
C ARG A 92 29.09 -15.06 -10.63
N ASP A 93 29.58 -15.89 -11.53
CA ASP A 93 30.39 -17.04 -11.20
C ASP A 93 31.85 -16.83 -11.56
N SER A 94 32.74 -17.43 -10.80
CA SER A 94 34.17 -17.59 -11.03
C SER A 94 34.52 -19.06 -10.79
N LYS A 95 35.73 -19.47 -11.09
CA LYS A 95 36.11 -20.89 -11.00
C LYS A 95 36.05 -21.47 -9.59
N THR A 96 36.33 -20.65 -8.58
CA THR A 96 36.44 -21.07 -7.17
C THR A 96 35.47 -20.39 -6.23
N PHE A 97 34.80 -19.35 -6.66
CA PHE A 97 33.80 -18.61 -5.88
C PHE A 97 32.83 -17.88 -6.80
N GLY A 98 31.72 -17.42 -6.26
CA GLY A 98 30.77 -16.62 -6.99
C GLY A 98 30.01 -15.63 -6.09
N PHE A 99 29.22 -14.78 -6.74
CA PHE A 99 28.40 -13.78 -6.09
C PHE A 99 26.94 -13.93 -6.48
N VAL A 100 26.07 -13.98 -5.50
CA VAL A 100 24.63 -13.83 -5.68
C VAL A 100 24.22 -12.46 -5.15
N VAL A 101 23.45 -11.72 -5.92
CA VAL A 101 22.77 -10.52 -5.46
C VAL A 101 21.37 -10.91 -5.05
N LEU A 102 21.08 -10.82 -3.76
CA LEU A 102 19.80 -11.16 -3.13
C LEU A 102 18.94 -9.94 -2.90
N HIS A 103 17.63 -10.10 -3.04
CA HIS A 103 16.61 -9.12 -2.68
C HIS A 103 15.48 -9.83 -1.94
N ASP A 104 15.14 -9.37 -0.75
CA ASP A 104 14.10 -9.97 0.10
C ASP A 104 12.77 -9.21 0.10
N GLY A 105 12.70 -8.09 -0.60
CA GLY A 105 11.51 -7.26 -0.64
C GLY A 105 11.32 -6.32 0.57
N THR A 106 12.13 -6.37 1.61
CA THR A 106 11.97 -5.53 2.82
C THR A 106 12.64 -4.17 2.69
N TYR A 107 13.67 -4.06 1.85
CA TYR A 107 14.44 -2.84 1.65
C TYR A 107 14.66 -2.57 0.16
N PHE A 108 15.01 -1.33 -0.19
CA PHE A 108 15.23 -0.98 -1.60
C PHE A 108 16.56 -1.49 -2.13
N GLU A 109 17.59 -1.45 -1.28
CA GLU A 109 18.91 -1.97 -1.63
C GLU A 109 18.94 -3.51 -1.57
N THR A 110 19.94 -4.09 -2.22
CA THR A 110 20.16 -5.54 -2.31
C THR A 110 21.29 -5.98 -1.40
N LEU A 111 21.39 -7.27 -1.13
CA LEU A 111 22.43 -7.89 -0.33
C LEU A 111 23.32 -8.77 -1.20
N GLN A 112 24.64 -8.61 -1.11
CA GLN A 112 25.60 -9.47 -1.78
C GLN A 112 25.90 -10.69 -0.93
N ILE A 113 25.86 -11.86 -1.57
CA ILE A 113 26.20 -13.17 -1.01
C ILE A 113 27.44 -13.68 -1.75
N VAL A 114 28.46 -14.10 -1.03
CA VAL A 114 29.64 -14.77 -1.58
C VAL A 114 29.52 -16.27 -1.29
N TYR A 115 29.69 -17.10 -2.29
CA TYR A 115 29.69 -18.56 -2.16
C TYR A 115 30.94 -19.18 -2.80
N HIS A 116 31.40 -20.32 -2.29
CA HIS A 116 32.64 -20.96 -2.68
C HIS A 116 32.43 -22.35 -3.25
N ASP A 117 33.41 -22.83 -4.02
CA ASP A 117 33.43 -24.16 -4.66
C ASP A 117 33.53 -25.33 -3.66
N THR A 118 33.74 -25.01 -2.39
CA THR A 118 33.66 -25.99 -1.29
C THR A 118 32.24 -26.42 -0.94
N MET A 119 31.23 -25.73 -1.47
CA MET A 119 29.81 -26.09 -1.27
C MET A 119 29.40 -27.23 -2.20
N ASP A 120 28.73 -28.24 -1.68
CA ASP A 120 28.26 -29.42 -2.44
C ASP A 120 27.37 -29.04 -3.65
N ASN A 121 26.58 -27.98 -3.50
CA ASN A 121 25.66 -27.49 -4.52
C ASN A 121 26.19 -26.24 -5.31
N PHE A 122 27.50 -26.00 -5.31
CA PHE A 122 28.14 -24.90 -6.04
C PHE A 122 27.69 -24.84 -7.52
N ALA A 123 27.68 -25.99 -8.19
CA ALA A 123 27.32 -26.07 -9.60
C ALA A 123 25.82 -25.78 -9.86
N GLU A 124 24.95 -25.97 -8.87
CA GLU A 124 23.55 -25.57 -8.92
C GLU A 124 23.39 -24.07 -8.74
N ILE A 125 24.02 -23.52 -7.70
CA ILE A 125 23.97 -22.10 -7.38
C ILE A 125 24.48 -21.25 -8.55
N SER A 126 25.58 -21.64 -9.19
CA SER A 126 26.18 -20.92 -10.31
C SER A 126 25.26 -20.81 -11.54
N LYS A 127 24.26 -21.69 -11.66
CA LYS A 127 23.27 -21.74 -12.76
C LYS A 127 21.93 -21.11 -12.41
N LEU A 128 21.77 -20.55 -11.23
CA LEU A 128 20.52 -19.94 -10.82
C LEU A 128 20.16 -18.74 -11.71
N ASN A 129 18.92 -18.72 -12.16
CA ASN A 129 18.38 -17.60 -12.93
C ASN A 129 17.81 -16.50 -12.02
N VAL A 130 17.64 -15.31 -12.60
CA VAL A 130 16.92 -14.20 -11.95
C VAL A 130 15.54 -14.65 -11.51
N GLY A 131 15.18 -14.36 -10.27
CA GLY A 131 13.90 -14.75 -9.70
C GLY A 131 13.88 -16.08 -8.97
N ALA A 132 14.96 -16.87 -9.00
CA ALA A 132 15.09 -18.04 -8.14
C ALA A 132 15.02 -17.64 -6.66
N ALA A 133 14.40 -18.47 -5.83
CA ALA A 133 14.26 -18.26 -4.39
C ALA A 133 15.32 -19.07 -3.64
N ILE A 134 16.02 -18.44 -2.71
CA ILE A 134 17.05 -19.06 -1.90
C ILE A 134 16.96 -18.64 -0.43
N ILE A 135 17.39 -19.54 0.46
CA ILE A 135 17.72 -19.24 1.85
C ILE A 135 19.23 -19.39 2.00
N VAL A 136 19.84 -18.40 2.64
CA VAL A 136 21.30 -18.33 2.85
C VAL A 136 21.60 -18.24 4.32
N LYS A 137 22.44 -19.13 4.83
CA LYS A 137 23.04 -19.08 6.15
C LYS A 137 24.52 -18.74 6.00
N GLY A 138 24.98 -17.72 6.72
CA GLY A 138 26.38 -17.29 6.62
C GLY A 138 26.71 -16.12 7.53
N THR A 139 27.97 -15.73 7.50
CA THR A 139 28.51 -14.63 8.34
C THR A 139 28.46 -13.30 7.59
N LEU A 140 27.88 -12.27 8.20
CA LEU A 140 27.90 -10.92 7.67
C LEU A 140 29.28 -10.30 7.91
N VAL A 141 29.97 -9.88 6.84
CA VAL A 141 31.31 -9.29 6.93
C VAL A 141 31.33 -7.87 6.35
N ALA A 142 32.12 -6.99 6.95
CA ALA A 142 32.28 -5.63 6.45
C ALA A 142 33.13 -5.61 5.17
N THR A 143 32.73 -4.81 4.19
CA THR A 143 33.44 -4.61 2.91
C THR A 143 33.62 -3.12 2.60
N PRO A 144 34.40 -2.38 3.41
CA PRO A 144 34.48 -0.91 3.34
C PRO A 144 35.05 -0.39 2.02
N GLN A 145 35.76 -1.22 1.26
CA GLN A 145 36.36 -0.87 -0.04
C GLN A 145 35.42 -1.24 -1.23
N ALA A 146 34.32 -1.96 -0.98
CA ALA A 146 33.38 -2.38 -2.01
C ALA A 146 32.24 -1.37 -2.17
N LYS A 147 31.46 -1.54 -3.26
CA LYS A 147 30.27 -0.71 -3.50
C LYS A 147 29.21 -0.88 -2.42
N GLN A 148 29.05 -2.11 -1.90
CA GLN A 148 28.20 -2.39 -0.74
C GLN A 148 29.06 -2.41 0.53
N PRO A 149 28.58 -1.89 1.66
CA PRO A 149 29.39 -1.75 2.88
C PRO A 149 29.61 -3.08 3.61
N PHE A 150 28.93 -4.14 3.21
CA PHE A 150 29.00 -5.49 3.78
C PHE A 150 28.50 -6.53 2.78
N GLU A 151 28.82 -7.79 3.05
CA GLU A 151 28.34 -8.95 2.30
C GLU A 151 28.17 -10.17 3.24
N ILE A 152 27.44 -11.19 2.82
CA ILE A 152 27.37 -12.48 3.53
C ILE A 152 28.37 -13.43 2.93
N GLN A 153 29.28 -13.96 3.74
CA GLN A 153 30.07 -15.15 3.42
C GLN A 153 29.21 -16.36 3.73
N ALA A 154 28.68 -16.99 2.68
CA ALA A 154 27.74 -18.08 2.82
C ALA A 154 28.45 -19.35 3.35
N ALA A 155 27.86 -19.95 4.39
CA ALA A 155 28.20 -21.28 4.85
C ALA A 155 27.28 -22.35 4.20
N GLU A 156 26.01 -21.97 3.95
CA GLU A 156 25.00 -22.85 3.35
C GLU A 156 24.06 -22.02 2.48
N ILE A 157 23.66 -22.54 1.33
CA ILE A 157 22.61 -21.98 0.47
C ILE A 157 21.63 -23.08 0.11
N SER A 158 20.36 -22.93 0.51
CA SER A 158 19.25 -23.80 0.10
C SER A 158 18.49 -23.15 -1.06
N VAL A 159 18.25 -23.91 -2.13
CA VAL A 159 17.46 -23.48 -3.28
C VAL A 159 16.01 -23.88 -3.06
N GLU A 160 15.16 -22.91 -2.69
CA GLU A 160 13.75 -23.13 -2.39
C GLU A 160 12.86 -23.16 -3.64
N GLY A 161 13.34 -22.55 -4.71
CA GLY A 161 12.64 -22.56 -5.99
C GLY A 161 13.49 -22.03 -7.12
N THR A 162 13.42 -22.72 -8.25
CA THR A 162 14.12 -22.30 -9.48
C THR A 162 13.29 -21.33 -10.29
N SER A 163 13.94 -20.61 -11.20
CA SER A 163 13.30 -19.74 -12.18
C SER A 163 13.64 -20.19 -13.58
N ALA A 164 12.67 -20.14 -14.49
CA ALA A 164 12.86 -20.54 -15.87
C ALA A 164 13.86 -19.62 -16.60
N PRO A 165 14.63 -20.13 -17.58
CA PRO A 165 15.58 -19.33 -18.35
C PRO A 165 14.95 -18.17 -19.11
N ASP A 166 13.68 -18.29 -19.49
CA ASP A 166 12.88 -17.28 -20.22
C ASP A 166 12.11 -16.34 -19.30
N TYR A 167 12.45 -16.30 -17.98
CA TYR A 167 11.82 -15.40 -17.04
C TYR A 167 11.83 -13.95 -17.57
N PRO A 168 10.67 -13.28 -17.68
CA PRO A 168 10.53 -12.03 -18.44
C PRO A 168 11.36 -10.85 -17.90
N LEU A 169 11.60 -10.80 -16.57
CA LEU A 169 12.35 -9.72 -15.93
C LEU A 169 13.85 -10.05 -15.89
N GLN A 170 14.48 -10.05 -17.03
CA GLN A 170 15.93 -10.20 -17.15
C GLN A 170 16.69 -8.96 -16.66
N LYS A 171 18.02 -9.08 -16.44
CA LYS A 171 18.91 -8.01 -16.01
C LYS A 171 19.09 -6.94 -17.11
N LYS A 172 18.03 -6.20 -17.43
CA LYS A 172 18.01 -5.08 -18.37
C LYS A 172 16.96 -4.05 -17.94
N ARG A 173 17.04 -2.85 -18.48
CA ARG A 173 15.99 -1.85 -18.31
C ARG A 173 14.75 -2.27 -19.10
N HIS A 174 13.60 -2.24 -18.46
CA HIS A 174 12.30 -2.49 -19.08
C HIS A 174 11.53 -1.16 -19.22
N SER A 175 10.84 -0.98 -20.34
CA SER A 175 9.98 0.19 -20.52
C SER A 175 8.68 0.05 -19.71
N LEU A 176 8.03 1.18 -19.41
CA LEU A 176 6.75 1.15 -18.69
C LEU A 176 5.65 0.47 -19.51
N GLU A 177 5.67 0.63 -20.85
CA GLU A 177 4.75 -0.04 -21.78
C GLU A 177 4.88 -1.57 -21.67
N TYR A 178 6.12 -2.07 -21.74
CA TYR A 178 6.36 -3.51 -21.55
C TYR A 178 5.90 -3.99 -20.18
N LEU A 179 6.18 -3.26 -19.11
CA LEU A 179 5.77 -3.63 -17.75
C LEU A 179 4.25 -3.64 -17.55
N ARG A 180 3.49 -2.89 -18.39
CA ARG A 180 2.03 -2.99 -18.40
C ARG A 180 1.51 -4.30 -19.00
N THR A 181 2.27 -4.95 -19.88
CA THR A 181 1.89 -6.25 -20.45
C THR A 181 2.14 -7.42 -19.48
N ILE A 182 2.99 -7.22 -18.45
CA ILE A 182 3.33 -8.22 -17.43
C ILE A 182 3.02 -7.70 -16.01
N THR A 183 1.80 -7.22 -15.82
CA THR A 183 1.37 -6.55 -14.57
C THR A 183 1.62 -7.38 -13.31
N HIS A 184 1.48 -8.71 -13.37
CA HIS A 184 1.74 -9.64 -12.28
C HIS A 184 3.22 -9.75 -11.87
N LEU A 185 4.15 -9.32 -12.73
CA LEU A 185 5.60 -9.34 -12.45
C LEU A 185 6.19 -7.94 -12.20
N ARG A 186 5.54 -6.87 -12.69
CA ARG A 186 6.12 -5.51 -12.66
C ARG A 186 6.51 -5.03 -11.26
N SER A 187 5.81 -5.48 -10.21
CA SER A 187 6.12 -5.16 -8.81
C SER A 187 7.50 -5.65 -8.37
N ARG A 188 8.11 -6.58 -9.09
CA ARG A 188 9.45 -7.09 -8.82
C ARG A 188 10.56 -6.22 -9.39
N THR A 189 10.24 -5.16 -10.14
CA THR A 189 11.21 -4.18 -10.66
C THR A 189 11.49 -3.07 -9.66
N ASN A 190 12.69 -2.49 -9.67
CA ASN A 190 13.03 -1.38 -8.77
C ASN A 190 12.05 -0.21 -8.91
N THR A 191 11.65 0.14 -10.14
CA THR A 191 10.70 1.23 -10.38
C THR A 191 9.37 1.00 -9.65
N PHE A 192 8.77 -0.17 -9.82
CA PHE A 192 7.48 -0.45 -9.19
C PHE A 192 7.59 -0.80 -7.71
N GLN A 193 8.73 -1.31 -7.26
CA GLN A 193 8.99 -1.43 -5.82
C GLN A 193 9.01 -0.06 -5.15
N ALA A 194 9.74 0.91 -5.73
CA ALA A 194 9.74 2.28 -5.23
C ALA A 194 8.31 2.88 -5.27
N VAL A 195 7.60 2.75 -6.39
CA VAL A 195 6.22 3.26 -6.53
C VAL A 195 5.30 2.69 -5.45
N PHE A 196 5.26 1.36 -5.28
CA PHE A 196 4.32 0.75 -4.34
C PHE A 196 4.71 0.97 -2.88
N ARG A 197 6.01 1.08 -2.55
CA ARG A 197 6.44 1.46 -1.19
C ARG A 197 6.04 2.89 -0.86
N VAL A 198 6.33 3.85 -1.75
CA VAL A 198 5.94 5.25 -1.54
C VAL A 198 4.42 5.37 -1.49
N ARG A 199 3.67 4.69 -2.36
CA ARG A 199 2.20 4.66 -2.31
C ARG A 199 1.68 4.14 -0.96
N SER A 200 2.27 3.06 -0.45
CA SER A 200 1.91 2.50 0.86
C SER A 200 2.17 3.48 2.00
N LEU A 201 3.34 4.17 1.97
CA LEU A 201 3.68 5.18 2.97
C LEU A 201 2.75 6.40 2.89
N CYS A 202 2.40 6.85 1.68
CA CYS A 202 1.42 7.93 1.50
C CYS A 202 0.07 7.56 2.13
N ALA A 203 -0.43 6.35 1.88
CA ALA A 203 -1.70 5.90 2.44
C ALA A 203 -1.65 5.87 3.98
N TYR A 204 -0.57 5.35 4.55
CA TYR A 204 -0.37 5.35 6.00
C TYR A 204 -0.26 6.78 6.56
N ALA A 205 0.49 7.66 5.91
CA ALA A 205 0.65 9.06 6.32
C ALA A 205 -0.68 9.82 6.30
N ILE A 206 -1.54 9.59 5.31
CA ILE A 206 -2.88 10.16 5.25
C ILE A 206 -3.70 9.72 6.47
N HIS A 207 -3.79 8.42 6.73
CA HIS A 207 -4.49 7.93 7.90
C HIS A 207 -3.91 8.48 9.21
N LYS A 208 -2.59 8.50 9.34
CA LYS A 208 -1.90 9.03 10.52
C LYS A 208 -2.20 10.51 10.72
N PHE A 209 -2.14 11.32 9.65
CA PHE A 209 -2.44 12.75 9.70
C PHE A 209 -3.83 13.04 10.26
N PHE A 210 -4.85 12.36 9.74
CA PHE A 210 -6.24 12.60 10.16
C PHE A 210 -6.52 12.00 11.54
N GLN A 211 -6.08 10.79 11.82
CA GLN A 211 -6.32 10.12 13.11
C GLN A 211 -5.67 10.88 14.28
N GLU A 212 -4.45 11.38 14.14
CA GLU A 212 -3.76 12.17 15.18
C GLU A 212 -4.44 13.53 15.44
N ARG A 213 -5.26 14.01 14.49
CA ARG A 213 -6.05 15.24 14.61
C ARG A 213 -7.49 15.00 15.06
N GLY A 214 -7.81 13.77 15.46
CA GLY A 214 -9.11 13.40 16.00
C GLY A 214 -10.20 13.21 14.96
N PHE A 215 -9.86 13.08 13.68
CA PHE A 215 -10.81 12.69 12.64
C PHE A 215 -11.19 11.22 12.75
N VAL A 216 -12.45 10.92 12.49
CA VAL A 216 -12.95 9.54 12.41
C VAL A 216 -12.92 9.08 10.96
N TYR A 217 -12.23 7.95 10.70
CA TYR A 217 -12.25 7.31 9.40
C TYR A 217 -13.59 6.62 9.15
N VAL A 218 -14.23 6.92 8.03
CA VAL A 218 -15.50 6.33 7.61
C VAL A 218 -15.30 5.49 6.35
N HIS A 219 -15.70 4.23 6.40
CA HIS A 219 -15.81 3.38 5.21
C HIS A 219 -17.16 3.62 4.56
N THR A 220 -17.17 4.34 3.45
CA THR A 220 -18.39 4.60 2.66
C THR A 220 -18.66 3.47 1.66
N PRO A 221 -19.93 3.18 1.32
CA PRO A 221 -20.26 2.14 0.35
C PRO A 221 -19.67 2.41 -1.02
N LEU A 222 -19.10 1.36 -1.65
CA LEU A 222 -18.60 1.42 -3.02
C LEU A 222 -19.69 1.15 -4.06
N ILE A 223 -20.71 0.37 -3.69
CA ILE A 223 -21.91 0.16 -4.50
C ILE A 223 -23.02 1.04 -3.93
N THR A 224 -23.54 1.93 -4.75
CA THR A 224 -24.49 2.97 -4.33
C THR A 224 -25.58 3.20 -5.37
N GLY A 225 -26.73 3.69 -4.93
CA GLY A 225 -27.77 4.23 -5.82
C GLY A 225 -27.73 5.75 -5.95
N SER A 226 -26.65 6.43 -5.42
CA SER A 226 -26.49 7.89 -5.46
C SER A 226 -25.38 8.27 -6.43
N ASP A 227 -25.61 9.30 -7.25
CA ASP A 227 -24.66 9.81 -8.22
C ASP A 227 -23.74 10.92 -7.68
N CYS A 228 -23.85 11.26 -6.39
CA CYS A 228 -23.07 12.29 -5.75
C CYS A 228 -22.98 13.60 -6.58
N GLU A 229 -24.09 14.34 -6.64
CA GLU A 229 -24.22 15.64 -7.33
C GLU A 229 -23.93 15.62 -8.85
N GLY A 230 -24.03 14.46 -9.50
CA GLY A 230 -23.68 14.33 -10.91
C GLY A 230 -22.17 14.48 -11.19
N ALA A 231 -21.33 14.14 -10.21
CA ALA A 231 -19.89 14.37 -10.25
C ALA A 231 -19.14 13.54 -11.30
N GLY A 232 -19.80 12.60 -11.98
CA GLY A 232 -19.19 11.79 -13.04
C GLY A 232 -20.12 10.75 -13.63
N GLU A 233 -19.73 10.18 -14.77
CA GLU A 233 -20.41 9.02 -15.34
C GLU A 233 -20.12 7.80 -14.47
N MET A 234 -21.18 7.03 -14.13
CA MET A 234 -21.11 5.89 -13.23
C MET A 234 -20.99 4.57 -13.98
N PHE A 235 -20.16 3.67 -13.48
CA PHE A 235 -20.22 2.26 -13.89
C PHE A 235 -21.39 1.58 -13.21
N GLN A 236 -22.26 0.94 -14.00
CA GLN A 236 -23.40 0.19 -13.48
C GLN A 236 -22.93 -1.13 -12.85
N VAL A 237 -23.55 -1.51 -11.73
CA VAL A 237 -23.37 -2.79 -11.05
C VAL A 237 -24.67 -3.58 -11.12
N THR A 238 -24.66 -4.74 -11.74
CA THR A 238 -25.82 -5.61 -11.90
C THR A 238 -25.45 -7.08 -11.82
N THR A 239 -26.37 -7.91 -11.37
CA THR A 239 -26.29 -9.38 -11.40
C THR A 239 -27.21 -9.98 -12.46
N MET A 240 -27.94 -9.15 -13.23
CA MET A 240 -28.80 -9.61 -14.31
C MET A 240 -27.99 -10.20 -15.46
N ASP A 241 -28.57 -11.20 -16.13
CA ASP A 241 -28.00 -11.73 -17.38
C ASP A 241 -28.17 -10.69 -18.51
N LEU A 242 -27.06 -10.14 -18.97
CA LEU A 242 -27.03 -9.13 -20.05
C LEU A 242 -27.56 -9.67 -21.39
N ASN A 243 -27.65 -11.00 -21.59
CA ASN A 243 -28.25 -11.60 -22.78
C ASN A 243 -29.78 -11.74 -22.66
N ASN A 244 -30.32 -11.61 -21.45
CA ASN A 244 -31.75 -11.74 -21.17
C ASN A 244 -32.17 -10.79 -20.05
N ILE A 245 -32.11 -9.50 -20.33
CA ILE A 245 -32.42 -8.45 -19.36
C ILE A 245 -33.94 -8.42 -19.13
N PRO A 246 -34.44 -8.57 -17.87
CA PRO A 246 -35.83 -8.44 -17.54
C PRO A 246 -36.35 -7.02 -17.81
N THR A 247 -37.55 -6.90 -18.38
CA THR A 247 -38.18 -5.62 -18.68
C THR A 247 -39.57 -5.52 -18.07
N ASP A 248 -39.98 -4.30 -17.73
CA ASP A 248 -41.36 -3.98 -17.31
C ASP A 248 -42.35 -3.99 -18.49
N ASP A 249 -43.62 -3.80 -18.21
CA ASP A 249 -44.67 -3.75 -19.24
C ASP A 249 -44.49 -2.61 -20.26
N LYS A 250 -43.64 -1.65 -20.00
CA LYS A 250 -43.31 -0.51 -20.86
C LYS A 250 -42.00 -0.71 -21.65
N GLY A 251 -41.31 -1.83 -21.43
CA GLY A 251 -40.04 -2.15 -22.08
C GLY A 251 -38.81 -1.50 -21.41
N ASN A 252 -38.95 -0.90 -20.23
CA ASN A 252 -37.81 -0.44 -19.46
C ASN A 252 -37.19 -1.60 -18.67
N ILE A 253 -35.89 -1.48 -18.29
CA ILE A 253 -35.23 -2.49 -17.45
C ILE A 253 -35.94 -2.60 -16.11
N ASP A 254 -36.34 -3.82 -15.74
CA ASP A 254 -36.96 -4.12 -14.44
C ASP A 254 -35.89 -4.41 -13.37
N TYR A 255 -35.35 -3.36 -12.79
CA TYR A 255 -34.39 -3.47 -11.71
C TYR A 255 -34.92 -4.11 -10.43
N SER A 256 -36.24 -4.31 -10.28
CA SER A 256 -36.80 -5.04 -9.12
C SER A 256 -36.33 -6.49 -9.07
N GLN A 257 -35.86 -7.03 -10.20
CA GLN A 257 -35.31 -8.38 -10.33
C GLN A 257 -33.81 -8.44 -10.15
N ASP A 258 -33.12 -7.29 -10.00
CA ASP A 258 -31.70 -7.25 -9.70
C ASP A 258 -31.42 -7.44 -8.20
N PHE A 259 -30.15 -7.67 -7.85
CA PHE A 259 -29.71 -8.03 -6.50
C PHE A 259 -30.20 -7.05 -5.41
N PHE A 260 -30.14 -5.74 -5.67
CA PHE A 260 -30.57 -4.71 -4.73
C PHE A 260 -32.02 -4.25 -4.94
N GLY A 261 -32.75 -4.81 -5.90
CA GLY A 261 -34.11 -4.42 -6.26
C GLY A 261 -34.24 -3.00 -6.81
N LYS A 262 -33.13 -2.38 -7.22
CA LYS A 262 -33.04 -1.04 -7.81
C LYS A 262 -31.74 -0.91 -8.58
N GLU A 263 -31.66 0.08 -9.46
CA GLU A 263 -30.41 0.44 -10.13
C GLU A 263 -29.31 0.80 -9.12
N THR A 264 -28.11 0.22 -9.31
CA THR A 264 -26.94 0.49 -8.50
C THR A 264 -25.70 0.66 -9.36
N ASN A 265 -24.75 1.43 -8.84
CA ASN A 265 -23.57 1.84 -9.56
C ASN A 265 -22.34 1.80 -8.64
N LEU A 266 -21.13 1.81 -9.22
CA LEU A 266 -19.92 2.10 -8.46
C LEU A 266 -19.88 3.58 -8.11
N THR A 267 -19.45 3.89 -6.89
CA THR A 267 -19.42 5.27 -6.38
C THR A 267 -18.43 6.15 -7.16
N VAL A 268 -18.81 7.39 -7.42
CA VAL A 268 -17.95 8.44 -7.96
C VAL A 268 -17.34 9.33 -6.87
N SER A 269 -17.84 9.23 -5.62
CA SER A 269 -17.36 9.92 -4.43
C SER A 269 -18.00 9.33 -3.18
N GLY A 270 -17.29 9.31 -2.08
CA GLY A 270 -17.82 8.96 -0.77
C GLY A 270 -18.47 10.12 -0.01
N GLN A 271 -18.42 11.34 -0.55
CA GLN A 271 -18.78 12.59 0.13
C GLN A 271 -20.16 12.53 0.79
N LEU A 272 -21.24 12.29 0.03
CA LEU A 272 -22.61 12.33 0.57
C LEU A 272 -22.84 11.39 1.75
N ASN A 273 -22.23 10.19 1.68
CA ASN A 273 -22.28 9.26 2.82
C ASN A 273 -21.42 9.79 3.99
N CYS A 274 -20.23 10.35 3.72
CA CYS A 274 -19.31 10.84 4.72
C CYS A 274 -19.91 12.02 5.50
N GLU A 275 -20.60 12.95 4.83
CA GLU A 275 -21.29 14.11 5.44
C GLU A 275 -22.29 13.70 6.51
N THR A 276 -23.01 12.59 6.33
CA THR A 276 -23.96 12.12 7.34
C THR A 276 -23.28 11.76 8.66
N PHE A 277 -22.04 11.30 8.59
CA PHE A 277 -21.21 10.98 9.77
C PHE A 277 -20.61 12.24 10.39
N ALA A 278 -20.35 13.31 9.62
CA ALA A 278 -19.87 14.57 10.15
C ALA A 278 -20.86 15.19 11.16
N GLN A 279 -22.17 14.98 10.98
CA GLN A 279 -23.18 15.41 11.94
C GLN A 279 -23.16 14.64 13.26
N ALA A 280 -22.53 13.47 13.30
CA ALA A 280 -22.37 12.68 14.53
C ALA A 280 -20.99 12.80 15.16
N PHE A 281 -19.93 12.95 14.35
CA PHE A 281 -18.54 12.91 14.79
C PHE A 281 -17.78 14.22 14.57
N ARG A 282 -18.40 15.22 13.94
CA ARG A 282 -17.87 16.54 13.62
C ARG A 282 -16.80 16.51 12.52
N ASN A 283 -15.67 15.85 12.74
CA ASN A 283 -14.59 15.74 11.78
C ASN A 283 -14.43 14.29 11.35
N VAL A 284 -14.66 14.01 10.09
CA VAL A 284 -14.60 12.68 9.51
C VAL A 284 -13.81 12.72 8.22
N TYR A 285 -13.37 11.57 7.75
CA TYR A 285 -12.81 11.45 6.40
C TYR A 285 -13.08 10.06 5.84
N THR A 286 -13.27 10.00 4.53
CA THR A 286 -13.16 8.76 3.78
C THR A 286 -11.88 8.79 2.95
N PHE A 287 -11.28 7.64 2.75
CA PHE A 287 -10.12 7.45 1.90
C PHE A 287 -10.24 6.07 1.27
N GLY A 288 -10.65 6.02 0.02
CA GLY A 288 -10.96 4.78 -0.64
C GLY A 288 -11.13 4.90 -2.15
N PRO A 289 -11.34 3.77 -2.84
CA PRO A 289 -11.51 3.74 -4.28
C PRO A 289 -12.81 4.43 -4.71
N THR A 290 -12.69 5.19 -5.78
CA THR A 290 -13.80 5.81 -6.52
C THR A 290 -13.67 5.48 -8.00
N PHE A 291 -14.78 5.55 -8.73
CA PHE A 291 -14.87 5.07 -10.11
C PHE A 291 -15.61 6.09 -10.97
N ARG A 292 -15.01 6.45 -12.10
CA ARG A 292 -15.64 7.36 -13.07
C ARG A 292 -15.51 6.79 -14.47
N ALA A 293 -16.63 6.73 -15.19
CA ALA A 293 -16.71 6.09 -16.50
C ALA A 293 -16.53 7.06 -17.67
N GLU A 294 -16.21 8.32 -17.41
CA GLU A 294 -16.03 9.33 -18.46
C GLU A 294 -14.99 8.88 -19.49
N ASN A 295 -15.34 9.01 -20.74
CA ASN A 295 -14.42 8.73 -21.86
C ASN A 295 -13.36 9.82 -22.00
N SER A 296 -12.34 9.77 -21.15
CA SER A 296 -11.24 10.72 -21.15
C SER A 296 -9.88 10.02 -21.34
N ASN A 297 -9.16 10.40 -22.39
CA ASN A 297 -7.85 9.85 -22.74
C ASN A 297 -6.71 10.80 -22.38
N THR A 298 -6.65 11.26 -21.14
CA THR A 298 -5.56 12.08 -20.64
C THR A 298 -4.61 11.30 -19.74
N THR A 299 -3.41 11.79 -19.54
CA THR A 299 -2.42 11.18 -18.64
C THR A 299 -2.81 11.26 -17.15
N ARG A 300 -3.85 12.02 -16.82
CA ARG A 300 -4.29 12.30 -15.44
C ARG A 300 -5.63 11.67 -15.08
N HIS A 301 -6.37 11.11 -16.05
CA HIS A 301 -7.64 10.45 -15.80
C HIS A 301 -7.44 8.94 -15.68
N ALA A 302 -8.00 8.37 -14.64
CA ALA A 302 -8.09 6.94 -14.42
C ALA A 302 -9.53 6.57 -14.07
N ALA A 303 -10.01 5.44 -14.57
CA ALA A 303 -11.37 4.96 -14.29
C ALA A 303 -11.56 4.51 -12.85
N GLU A 304 -10.46 4.16 -12.15
CA GLU A 304 -10.42 3.83 -10.73
C GLU A 304 -9.26 4.59 -10.08
N PHE A 305 -9.55 5.30 -9.00
CA PHE A 305 -8.56 6.06 -8.23
C PHE A 305 -9.03 6.19 -6.76
N TRP A 306 -8.14 6.58 -5.87
CA TRP A 306 -8.47 6.78 -4.47
C TRP A 306 -8.62 8.26 -4.16
N MET A 307 -9.72 8.63 -3.52
CA MET A 307 -9.98 9.99 -3.07
C MET A 307 -9.76 10.12 -1.56
N ILE A 308 -9.28 11.29 -1.17
CA ILE A 308 -9.16 11.73 0.24
C ILE A 308 -10.22 12.79 0.43
N GLU A 309 -11.24 12.50 1.20
CA GLU A 309 -12.44 13.33 1.32
C GLU A 309 -12.73 13.61 2.80
N PRO A 310 -12.06 14.61 3.42
CA PRO A 310 -12.39 15.06 4.78
C PRO A 310 -13.64 15.92 4.78
N GLU A 311 -14.53 15.69 5.76
CA GLU A 311 -15.71 16.47 6.01
C GLU A 311 -15.67 17.05 7.43
N CYS A 312 -15.72 18.37 7.55
CA CYS A 312 -15.52 19.10 8.78
C CYS A 312 -16.75 19.96 9.09
N ALA A 313 -17.56 19.55 10.06
CA ALA A 313 -18.66 20.40 10.51
C ALA A 313 -18.14 21.70 11.13
N PHE A 314 -18.79 22.81 10.81
CA PHE A 314 -18.47 24.18 11.27
C PHE A 314 -17.17 24.79 10.70
N ALA A 315 -16.51 24.13 9.76
CA ALA A 315 -15.36 24.69 9.07
C ALA A 315 -15.79 25.65 7.95
N ASP A 316 -15.04 26.72 7.77
CA ASP A 316 -15.17 27.62 6.63
C ASP A 316 -14.12 27.31 5.53
N LEU A 317 -14.10 28.15 4.49
CA LEU A 317 -13.16 27.99 3.38
C LEU A 317 -11.70 28.13 3.84
N GLU A 318 -11.42 29.04 4.78
CA GLU A 318 -10.06 29.26 5.28
C GLU A 318 -9.58 28.04 6.08
N ASP A 319 -10.42 27.48 6.93
CA ASP A 319 -10.15 26.26 7.68
C ASP A 319 -9.83 25.10 6.74
N ASN A 320 -10.62 24.96 5.67
CA ASN A 320 -10.42 23.89 4.69
C ASN A 320 -9.11 24.06 3.89
N MET A 321 -8.77 25.27 3.49
CA MET A 321 -7.48 25.55 2.84
C MET A 321 -6.30 25.26 3.77
N ASN A 322 -6.39 25.61 5.05
CA ASN A 322 -5.38 25.33 6.07
C ASN A 322 -5.20 23.82 6.27
N LEU A 323 -6.30 23.07 6.33
CA LEU A 323 -6.27 21.61 6.46
C LEU A 323 -5.60 20.96 5.25
N ALA A 324 -5.95 21.38 4.04
CA ALA A 324 -5.37 20.87 2.81
C ALA A 324 -3.85 21.13 2.73
N GLU A 325 -3.42 22.35 3.04
CA GLU A 325 -2.00 22.71 3.08
C GLU A 325 -1.25 21.86 4.10
N ALA A 326 -1.78 21.75 5.33
CA ALA A 326 -1.16 20.96 6.40
C ALA A 326 -1.05 19.48 6.02
N MET A 327 -2.07 18.90 5.39
CA MET A 327 -2.08 17.51 4.92
C MET A 327 -1.01 17.27 3.86
N LEU A 328 -0.94 18.11 2.85
CA LEU A 328 0.04 17.97 1.76
C LEU A 328 1.47 18.05 2.28
N LYS A 329 1.77 19.06 3.10
CA LYS A 329 3.10 19.21 3.72
C LYS A 329 3.46 18.01 4.60
N TYR A 330 2.51 17.50 5.38
CA TYR A 330 2.72 16.35 6.25
C TYR A 330 3.02 15.08 5.45
N VAL A 331 2.23 14.77 4.42
CA VAL A 331 2.42 13.57 3.59
C VAL A 331 3.76 13.62 2.85
N ILE A 332 4.10 14.77 2.26
CA ILE A 332 5.38 14.97 1.59
C ILE A 332 6.55 14.78 2.56
N GLY A 333 6.52 15.45 3.72
CA GLY A 333 7.55 15.34 4.75
C GLY A 333 7.71 13.90 5.24
N TYR A 334 6.59 13.22 5.50
CA TYR A 334 6.58 11.83 5.94
C TYR A 334 7.25 10.88 4.93
N VAL A 335 6.99 11.06 3.64
CA VAL A 335 7.60 10.24 2.58
C VAL A 335 9.09 10.54 2.44
N LEU A 336 9.49 11.81 2.46
CA LEU A 336 10.90 12.21 2.38
C LEU A 336 11.73 11.62 3.54
N GLU A 337 11.15 11.55 4.74
CA GLU A 337 11.80 11.00 5.93
C GLU A 337 11.86 9.46 5.91
N ASN A 338 10.79 8.79 5.45
CA ASN A 338 10.62 7.34 5.62
C ASN A 338 10.93 6.49 4.38
N ALA A 339 11.18 7.14 3.22
CA ALA A 339 11.54 6.48 1.95
C ALA A 339 12.68 7.21 1.21
N PRO A 340 13.79 7.59 1.88
CA PRO A 340 14.85 8.35 1.24
C PRO A 340 15.49 7.62 0.06
N GLU A 341 15.63 6.30 0.11
CA GLU A 341 16.23 5.48 -0.94
C GLU A 341 15.36 5.49 -2.21
N GLU A 342 14.06 5.27 -2.06
CA GLU A 342 13.08 5.30 -3.15
C GLU A 342 12.99 6.71 -3.76
N MET A 343 13.00 7.75 -2.93
CA MET A 343 12.93 9.13 -3.39
C MET A 343 14.20 9.55 -4.12
N ASN A 344 15.37 9.14 -3.67
CA ASN A 344 16.64 9.33 -4.39
C ASN A 344 16.64 8.58 -5.74
N PHE A 345 16.08 7.37 -5.78
CA PHE A 345 15.91 6.64 -7.04
C PHE A 345 15.01 7.40 -8.01
N PHE A 346 13.87 7.91 -7.58
CA PHE A 346 12.99 8.71 -8.45
C PHE A 346 13.67 9.98 -8.93
N ASN A 347 14.38 10.70 -8.04
CA ASN A 347 15.12 11.92 -8.41
C ASN A 347 16.21 11.63 -9.44
N SER A 348 16.87 10.47 -9.35
CA SER A 348 17.99 10.12 -10.25
C SER A 348 17.53 9.58 -11.60
N PHE A 349 16.45 8.79 -11.64
CA PHE A 349 16.08 7.98 -12.81
C PHE A 349 14.75 8.32 -13.45
N VAL A 350 13.87 9.05 -12.75
CA VAL A 350 12.53 9.38 -13.24
C VAL A 350 12.38 10.87 -13.49
N ASP A 351 12.71 11.70 -12.49
CA ASP A 351 12.48 13.14 -12.55
C ASP A 351 13.56 13.91 -11.77
N LYS A 352 14.53 14.42 -12.49
CA LYS A 352 15.61 15.25 -11.94
C LYS A 352 15.04 16.56 -11.38
N GLY A 353 15.33 16.85 -10.12
CA GLY A 353 14.78 18.01 -9.41
C GLY A 353 13.50 17.70 -8.61
N LEU A 354 13.06 16.45 -8.56
CA LEU A 354 11.92 16.02 -7.75
C LEU A 354 12.09 16.40 -6.27
N LEU A 355 13.26 16.10 -5.68
CA LEU A 355 13.53 16.38 -4.28
C LEU A 355 13.51 17.87 -3.98
N ASP A 356 14.08 18.71 -4.86
CA ASP A 356 14.08 20.16 -4.70
C ASP A 356 12.64 20.71 -4.68
N ARG A 357 11.80 20.24 -5.61
CA ARG A 357 10.39 20.63 -5.66
C ARG A 357 9.61 20.19 -4.42
N LEU A 358 9.76 18.95 -3.98
CA LEU A 358 9.05 18.45 -2.81
C LEU A 358 9.50 19.15 -1.52
N ASN A 359 10.80 19.40 -1.35
CA ASN A 359 11.30 20.18 -0.24
C ASN A 359 10.80 21.62 -0.27
N HIS A 360 10.73 22.23 -1.45
CA HIS A 360 10.17 23.57 -1.60
C HIS A 360 8.69 23.60 -1.19
N VAL A 361 7.87 22.69 -1.69
CA VAL A 361 6.45 22.60 -1.31
C VAL A 361 6.26 22.36 0.18
N ALA A 362 7.05 21.45 0.78
CA ALA A 362 6.93 21.13 2.20
C ALA A 362 7.33 22.31 3.12
N SER A 363 8.27 23.18 2.70
CA SER A 363 8.81 24.27 3.51
C SER A 363 8.18 25.64 3.24
N SER A 364 7.54 25.85 2.08
CA SER A 364 6.97 27.13 1.68
C SER A 364 5.56 27.32 2.23
N GLU A 365 5.15 28.57 2.48
CA GLU A 365 3.74 28.92 2.66
C GLU A 365 3.01 28.86 1.31
N PHE A 366 1.77 28.37 1.32
CA PHE A 366 0.96 28.29 0.11
C PHE A 366 0.34 29.65 -0.21
N GLY A 367 0.57 30.11 -1.42
CA GLY A 367 -0.14 31.28 -1.96
C GLY A 367 -1.63 30.97 -2.14
N ARG A 368 -2.48 31.95 -1.84
CA ARG A 368 -3.93 31.87 -2.01
C ARG A 368 -4.39 32.94 -2.97
N VAL A 369 -5.14 32.52 -3.96
CA VAL A 369 -5.67 33.40 -5.02
C VAL A 369 -7.15 33.09 -5.22
N THR A 370 -7.93 34.10 -5.54
CA THR A 370 -9.32 33.91 -5.96
C THR A 370 -9.36 33.29 -7.36
N TYR A 371 -10.52 32.74 -7.73
CA TYR A 371 -10.71 32.21 -9.09
C TYR A 371 -10.44 33.27 -10.15
N THR A 372 -10.94 34.50 -9.96
CA THR A 372 -10.75 35.60 -10.89
C THR A 372 -9.26 35.95 -11.05
N GLU A 373 -8.53 36.09 -9.95
CA GLU A 373 -7.09 36.37 -9.99
C GLU A 373 -6.31 35.22 -10.64
N ALA A 374 -6.72 33.96 -10.42
CA ALA A 374 -6.10 32.81 -11.05
C ALA A 374 -6.26 32.85 -12.58
N ILE A 375 -7.47 33.18 -13.08
CA ILE A 375 -7.74 33.35 -14.51
C ILE A 375 -6.88 34.48 -15.08
N GLU A 376 -6.83 35.64 -14.43
CA GLU A 376 -5.97 36.75 -14.87
C GLU A 376 -4.48 36.37 -14.95
N LEU A 377 -3.98 35.60 -13.97
CA LEU A 377 -2.60 35.12 -13.97
C LEU A 377 -2.33 34.15 -15.12
N LEU A 378 -3.28 33.25 -15.42
CA LEU A 378 -3.18 32.32 -16.54
C LEU A 378 -3.22 33.07 -17.88
N GLU A 379 -4.13 34.01 -18.05
CA GLU A 379 -4.23 34.84 -19.26
C GLU A 379 -2.94 35.62 -19.54
N LYS A 380 -2.36 36.26 -18.52
CA LYS A 380 -1.08 36.97 -18.61
C LYS A 380 0.11 36.09 -19.02
N ASN A 381 0.00 34.77 -18.75
CA ASN A 381 1.04 33.79 -19.05
C ASN A 381 0.67 32.81 -20.16
N ASN A 382 -0.41 33.06 -20.89
CA ASN A 382 -0.97 32.14 -21.88
C ASN A 382 0.03 31.68 -22.95
N ASP A 383 0.98 32.55 -23.31
CA ASP A 383 2.04 32.20 -24.28
C ASP A 383 3.00 31.11 -23.81
N LYS A 384 3.03 30.83 -22.51
CA LYS A 384 3.88 29.79 -21.92
C LYS A 384 3.24 28.40 -21.92
N PHE A 385 1.97 28.27 -22.30
CA PHE A 385 1.24 27.01 -22.29
C PHE A 385 1.13 26.42 -23.69
N ASP A 386 1.22 25.10 -23.78
CA ASP A 386 1.05 24.33 -25.03
C ASP A 386 -0.37 24.46 -25.57
N TYR A 387 -1.36 24.60 -24.70
CA TYR A 387 -2.76 24.85 -25.05
C TYR A 387 -3.19 26.24 -24.58
N LYS A 388 -3.62 27.05 -25.51
CA LYS A 388 -3.97 28.47 -25.26
C LYS A 388 -5.42 28.70 -24.81
N GLU A 389 -6.20 27.64 -24.62
CA GLU A 389 -7.56 27.72 -24.10
C GLU A 389 -7.56 27.58 -22.55
N ILE A 390 -7.74 28.68 -21.85
CA ILE A 390 -7.84 28.70 -20.40
C ILE A 390 -9.16 28.07 -19.97
N GLY A 391 -9.10 27.10 -19.05
CA GLY A 391 -10.27 26.47 -18.42
C GLY A 391 -10.65 25.08 -18.92
N ARG A 392 -10.06 24.55 -20.00
CA ARG A 392 -10.34 23.19 -20.49
C ARG A 392 -9.22 22.18 -20.26
N ALA A 393 -7.98 22.60 -20.19
CA ALA A 393 -6.84 21.69 -20.22
C ALA A 393 -6.08 21.58 -18.90
N HIS A 394 -6.41 22.37 -17.89
CA HIS A 394 -5.60 22.52 -16.68
C HIS A 394 -6.36 22.24 -15.38
N VAL A 395 -7.60 21.77 -15.47
CA VAL A 395 -8.37 21.33 -14.32
C VAL A 395 -8.24 19.80 -14.14
#